data_55b876b092f31c25fba8152abf34b6c6
#
_entry.id   55b876b092f31c25fba8152abf34b6c6
#
_cell.length_a   1.000
_cell.length_b   1.000
_cell.length_c   1.000
_cell.angle_alpha   90.00
_cell.angle_beta   90.00
_cell.angle_gamma   90.00
#
_symmetry.space_group_name_H-M   'P 1'
#
loop_
_entity.id
_entity.type
_entity.pdbx_description
1 polymer ?
#
loop_
_entity_poly.entity_id
_entity_poly.type
_entity_poly.pdbx_seq_one_letter_code
_entity_poly.pdbx_strand_id
1 'polypeptide(L)'
;MFISKFGEAVSLLVSIRDCRHSKKDRQWIQSVYGEYIDSLADLNTGLFSVIGANNPHEDEIFANWFANDHSHPLLILKGSEPVGFALVTRPRIPAAGEPAADYRMSEFFVRKEHRRVGMGRDAATLIFDRFAGDWEIVEYLRNPGAVAFWRRVVAGYCGSHFTERSRHGEVQQRFKSRPSAQR
;
A
#
# COMPACT_ATOMS: atom_id res chain seq x y z
N MET A 1 45.88 18.16 -5.19
CA MET A 1 44.59 18.63 -5.78
C MET A 1 43.63 17.45 -5.77
N PHE A 2 42.90 17.29 -4.68
CA PHE A 2 41.96 16.17 -4.49
C PHE A 2 40.56 16.64 -4.92
N ILE A 3 40.05 16.09 -6.01
CA ILE A 3 38.70 16.34 -6.45
C ILE A 3 37.81 15.36 -5.70
N SER A 4 37.02 15.88 -4.74
CA SER A 4 35.97 15.16 -4.04
C SER A 4 34.83 14.86 -5.02
N LYS A 5 34.62 13.59 -5.37
CA LYS A 5 33.42 13.11 -6.02
C LYS A 5 32.34 12.96 -4.97
N PHE A 6 31.57 14.01 -4.73
CA PHE A 6 30.26 13.88 -4.10
C PHE A 6 29.34 13.26 -5.15
N GLY A 7 29.08 11.96 -4.99
CA GLY A 7 27.97 11.31 -5.68
C GLY A 7 26.69 11.91 -5.13
N GLU A 8 26.02 12.78 -5.88
CA GLU A 8 24.64 13.15 -5.63
C GLU A 8 23.81 11.86 -5.63
N ALA A 9 23.32 11.48 -4.46
CA ALA A 9 22.25 10.50 -4.35
C ALA A 9 21.06 11.12 -5.09
N VAL A 10 20.80 10.67 -6.31
CA VAL A 10 19.58 10.99 -7.05
C VAL A 10 18.44 10.46 -6.19
N SER A 11 17.86 11.34 -5.37
CA SER A 11 16.64 11.04 -4.65
C SER A 11 15.61 10.63 -5.70
N LEU A 12 15.24 9.36 -5.70
CA LEU A 12 14.16 8.87 -6.53
C LEU A 12 12.92 9.66 -6.08
N LEU A 13 12.49 10.63 -6.89
CA LEU A 13 11.36 11.49 -6.56
C LEU A 13 10.09 10.63 -6.59
N VAL A 14 9.77 10.03 -5.45
CA VAL A 14 8.53 9.28 -5.26
C VAL A 14 7.43 10.27 -4.92
N SER A 15 6.30 10.14 -5.55
CA SER A 15 5.10 10.90 -5.21
C SER A 15 3.86 10.00 -5.29
N ILE A 16 2.76 10.48 -4.70
CA ILE A 16 1.47 9.80 -4.75
C ILE A 16 0.43 10.74 -5.36
N ARG A 17 -0.48 10.18 -6.15
CA ARG A 17 -1.56 10.93 -6.79
C ARG A 17 -2.90 10.24 -6.57
N ASP A 18 -3.89 10.99 -6.14
CA ASP A 18 -5.27 10.52 -6.09
C ASP A 18 -5.78 10.32 -7.52
N CYS A 19 -6.28 9.14 -7.80
CA CYS A 19 -6.73 8.77 -9.14
C CYS A 19 -8.25 8.57 -9.23
N ARG A 20 -9.00 8.92 -8.18
CA ARG A 20 -10.45 8.72 -8.10
C ARG A 20 -11.21 9.27 -9.31
N HIS A 21 -10.84 10.45 -9.78
CA HIS A 21 -11.51 11.14 -10.87
C HIS A 21 -10.74 11.09 -12.21
N SER A 22 -9.65 10.32 -12.29
CA SER A 22 -8.83 10.19 -13.48
C SER A 22 -9.08 8.88 -14.20
N LYS A 23 -9.79 8.95 -15.35
CA LYS A 23 -10.02 7.79 -16.21
C LYS A 23 -8.69 7.14 -16.66
N LYS A 24 -7.69 7.97 -16.99
CA LYS A 24 -6.37 7.50 -17.42
C LYS A 24 -5.68 6.72 -16.33
N ASP A 25 -5.71 7.22 -15.09
CA ASP A 25 -5.05 6.57 -13.94
C ASP A 25 -5.77 5.27 -13.57
N ARG A 26 -7.11 5.26 -13.63
CA ARG A 26 -7.90 4.02 -13.47
C ARG A 26 -7.52 2.97 -14.52
N GLN A 27 -7.45 3.34 -15.79
CA GLN A 27 -7.05 2.43 -16.86
C GLN A 27 -5.64 1.89 -16.66
N TRP A 28 -4.71 2.71 -16.14
CA TRP A 28 -3.37 2.26 -15.84
C TRP A 28 -3.39 1.21 -14.72
N ILE A 29 -4.11 1.43 -13.61
CA ILE A 29 -4.26 0.44 -12.54
C ILE A 29 -4.83 -0.87 -13.10
N GLN A 30 -5.88 -0.79 -13.91
CA GLN A 30 -6.47 -1.97 -14.55
C GLN A 30 -5.46 -2.74 -15.41
N SER A 31 -4.60 -2.02 -16.15
CA SER A 31 -3.60 -2.65 -17.04
C SER A 31 -2.49 -3.42 -16.28
N VAL A 32 -2.21 -3.06 -15.03
CA VAL A 32 -1.17 -3.72 -14.21
C VAL A 32 -1.77 -4.61 -13.11
N TYR A 33 -3.08 -4.69 -13.03
CA TYR A 33 -3.76 -5.44 -11.98
C TYR A 33 -3.49 -6.96 -12.08
N GLY A 34 -3.37 -7.48 -13.31
CA GLY A 34 -2.95 -8.86 -13.54
C GLY A 34 -1.57 -9.16 -12.93
N GLU A 35 -0.58 -8.28 -13.10
CA GLU A 35 0.74 -8.44 -12.47
C GLU A 35 0.64 -8.48 -10.93
N TYR A 36 -0.26 -7.68 -10.36
CA TYR A 36 -0.50 -7.68 -8.91
C TYR A 36 -1.07 -9.02 -8.45
N ILE A 37 -2.13 -9.50 -9.10
CA ILE A 37 -2.77 -10.78 -8.79
C ILE A 37 -1.78 -11.94 -8.96
N ASP A 38 -1.02 -11.97 -10.04
CA ASP A 38 0.01 -12.99 -10.27
C ASP A 38 1.08 -12.98 -9.16
N SER A 39 1.41 -11.80 -8.64
CA SER A 39 2.36 -11.69 -7.52
C SER A 39 1.83 -12.27 -6.20
N LEU A 40 0.53 -12.48 -6.08
CA LEU A 40 -0.13 -13.11 -4.94
C LEU A 40 -0.44 -14.60 -5.17
N ALA A 41 -0.38 -15.08 -6.44
CA ALA A 41 -0.77 -16.43 -6.85
C ALA A 41 -0.02 -17.50 -6.08
N ASP A 42 1.30 -17.37 -6.02
CA ASP A 42 2.19 -18.36 -5.39
C ASP A 42 1.98 -18.46 -3.86
N LEU A 43 1.24 -17.52 -3.29
CA LEU A 43 1.06 -17.44 -1.83
C LEU A 43 -0.10 -18.29 -1.32
N ASN A 44 -0.93 -18.85 -2.23
CA ASN A 44 -2.11 -19.66 -1.89
C ASN A 44 -2.94 -19.03 -0.75
N THR A 45 -3.19 -17.74 -0.85
CA THR A 45 -3.88 -16.96 0.20
C THR A 45 -5.38 -17.24 0.28
N GLY A 46 -5.91 -18.05 -0.62
CA GLY A 46 -7.36 -18.29 -0.78
C GLY A 46 -8.09 -17.16 -1.54
N LEU A 47 -7.44 -16.02 -1.77
CA LEU A 47 -7.98 -14.92 -2.56
C LEU A 47 -8.14 -15.28 -4.05
N PHE A 48 -7.38 -16.26 -4.53
CA PHE A 48 -7.37 -16.69 -5.92
C PHE A 48 -8.70 -17.21 -6.43
N SER A 49 -9.47 -17.87 -5.58
CA SER A 49 -10.81 -18.33 -5.96
C SER A 49 -11.80 -17.17 -6.14
N VAL A 50 -11.47 -16.00 -5.61
CA VAL A 50 -12.33 -14.80 -5.64
C VAL A 50 -11.85 -13.76 -6.66
N ILE A 51 -10.54 -13.71 -6.97
CA ILE A 51 -9.92 -12.61 -7.73
C ILE A 51 -9.08 -13.13 -8.94
N GLY A 52 -9.07 -14.44 -9.23
CA GLY A 52 -8.21 -15.04 -10.27
C GLY A 52 -8.39 -14.42 -11.67
N ALA A 53 -7.33 -14.49 -12.48
CA ALA A 53 -7.34 -14.05 -13.88
C ALA A 53 -8.58 -14.62 -14.61
N ASN A 54 -9.44 -13.77 -15.14
CA ASN A 54 -10.78 -14.00 -15.68
C ASN A 54 -11.93 -13.99 -14.65
N ASN A 55 -11.78 -13.30 -13.53
CA ASN A 55 -12.90 -13.10 -12.62
C ASN A 55 -13.93 -12.17 -13.29
N PRO A 56 -15.18 -12.62 -13.53
CA PRO A 56 -16.23 -11.78 -14.12
C PRO A 56 -16.61 -10.59 -13.24
N HIS A 57 -16.15 -10.56 -11.98
CA HIS A 57 -16.39 -9.48 -11.02
C HIS A 57 -15.24 -8.45 -10.92
N GLU A 58 -14.20 -8.54 -11.76
CA GLU A 58 -13.10 -7.58 -11.73
C GLU A 58 -13.59 -6.14 -11.95
N ASP A 59 -14.49 -5.95 -12.91
CA ASP A 59 -15.10 -4.64 -13.15
C ASP A 59 -15.89 -4.11 -11.95
N GLU A 60 -16.56 -4.98 -11.20
CA GLU A 60 -17.29 -4.62 -9.98
C GLU A 60 -16.33 -4.22 -8.85
N ILE A 61 -15.20 -4.92 -8.69
CA ILE A 61 -14.15 -4.59 -7.73
C ILE A 61 -13.61 -3.19 -8.02
N PHE A 62 -13.24 -2.93 -9.28
CA PHE A 62 -12.77 -1.61 -9.69
C PHE A 62 -13.87 -0.54 -9.57
N ALA A 63 -15.12 -0.86 -9.91
CA ALA A 63 -16.22 0.08 -9.73
C ALA A 63 -16.33 0.51 -8.26
N ASN A 64 -16.24 -0.44 -7.32
CA ASN A 64 -16.28 -0.15 -5.89
C ASN A 64 -15.10 0.72 -5.41
N TRP A 65 -13.89 0.49 -5.93
CA TRP A 65 -12.72 1.30 -5.54
C TRP A 65 -12.89 2.78 -5.91
N PHE A 66 -13.50 3.06 -7.06
CA PHE A 66 -13.60 4.41 -7.62
C PHE A 66 -14.91 5.12 -7.29
N ALA A 67 -15.98 4.39 -7.01
CA ALA A 67 -17.31 4.95 -6.71
C ALA A 67 -17.57 5.14 -5.20
N ASN A 68 -16.77 4.51 -4.33
CA ASN A 68 -17.02 4.52 -2.90
C ASN A 68 -16.23 5.63 -2.20
N ASP A 69 -16.91 6.53 -1.49
CA ASP A 69 -16.29 7.64 -0.74
C ASP A 69 -15.36 7.19 0.40
N HIS A 70 -15.47 5.93 0.83
CA HIS A 70 -14.57 5.33 1.82
C HIS A 70 -13.32 4.70 1.22
N SER A 71 -13.14 4.79 -0.09
CA SER A 71 -12.01 4.26 -0.84
C SER A 71 -11.19 5.39 -1.44
N HIS A 72 -9.87 5.31 -1.31
CA HIS A 72 -8.92 6.28 -1.84
C HIS A 72 -7.90 5.54 -2.70
N PRO A 73 -8.19 5.31 -3.99
CA PRO A 73 -7.24 4.74 -4.93
C PRO A 73 -6.15 5.76 -5.27
N LEU A 74 -4.90 5.34 -5.16
CA LEU A 74 -3.71 6.18 -5.35
C LEU A 74 -2.77 5.54 -6.35
N LEU A 75 -2.17 6.36 -7.25
CA LEU A 75 -0.98 5.97 -7.99
C LEU A 75 0.28 6.28 -7.19
N ILE A 76 1.26 5.40 -7.30
CA ILE A 76 2.64 5.60 -6.88
C ILE A 76 3.44 5.98 -8.13
N LEU A 77 4.13 7.10 -8.08
CA LEU A 77 4.86 7.67 -9.21
C LEU A 77 6.36 7.77 -8.91
N LYS A 78 7.16 7.52 -9.95
CA LYS A 78 8.58 7.87 -10.01
C LYS A 78 8.72 9.03 -11.00
N GLY A 79 8.91 10.24 -10.48
CA GLY A 79 8.74 11.42 -11.32
C GLY A 79 7.32 11.50 -11.87
N SER A 80 7.15 11.40 -13.21
CA SER A 80 5.84 11.37 -13.87
C SER A 80 5.36 9.96 -14.24
N GLU A 81 6.21 8.94 -14.05
CA GLU A 81 5.95 7.55 -14.44
C GLU A 81 5.15 6.82 -13.35
N PRO A 82 3.98 6.24 -13.64
CA PRO A 82 3.29 5.35 -12.73
C PRO A 82 4.06 4.03 -12.58
N VAL A 83 4.37 3.66 -11.33
CA VAL A 83 5.17 2.48 -10.99
C VAL A 83 4.49 1.55 -9.99
N GLY A 84 3.32 1.94 -9.49
CA GLY A 84 2.55 1.16 -8.55
C GLY A 84 1.24 1.83 -8.20
N PHE A 85 0.48 1.18 -7.33
CA PHE A 85 -0.77 1.73 -6.80
C PHE A 85 -0.97 1.31 -5.34
N ALA A 86 -1.86 2.03 -4.66
CA ALA A 86 -2.35 1.69 -3.34
C ALA A 86 -3.85 1.95 -3.26
N LEU A 87 -4.54 1.17 -2.43
CA LEU A 87 -5.91 1.42 -2.04
C LEU A 87 -5.96 1.63 -0.52
N VAL A 88 -6.27 2.84 -0.12
CA VAL A 88 -6.56 3.17 1.28
C VAL A 88 -8.06 3.14 1.46
N THR A 89 -8.55 2.43 2.47
CA THR A 89 -9.98 2.37 2.80
C THR A 89 -10.23 2.84 4.21
N ARG A 90 -11.47 3.23 4.48
CA ARG A 90 -11.99 3.47 5.84
C ARG A 90 -12.77 2.24 6.28
N PRO A 91 -12.29 1.44 7.25
CA PRO A 91 -13.01 0.27 7.73
C PRO A 91 -14.37 0.69 8.32
N ARG A 92 -15.45 0.05 7.88
CA ARG A 92 -16.78 0.35 8.39
C ARG A 92 -17.13 -0.40 9.67
N ILE A 93 -16.49 -1.56 9.87
CA ILE A 93 -16.78 -2.45 10.99
C ILE A 93 -15.45 -2.78 11.65
N PRO A 94 -15.24 -2.38 12.92
CA PRO A 94 -14.06 -2.81 13.66
C PRO A 94 -14.16 -4.32 13.96
N ALA A 95 -13.00 -4.97 14.10
CA ALA A 95 -12.96 -6.31 14.65
C ALA A 95 -13.60 -6.30 16.06
N ALA A 96 -14.30 -7.38 16.41
CA ALA A 96 -15.04 -7.45 17.66
C ALA A 96 -14.14 -7.14 18.87
N GLY A 97 -14.50 -6.13 19.65
CA GLY A 97 -13.75 -5.70 20.83
C GLY A 97 -12.57 -4.78 20.57
N GLU A 98 -12.36 -4.30 19.32
CA GLU A 98 -11.30 -3.36 19.00
C GLU A 98 -11.87 -2.00 18.58
N PRO A 99 -11.16 -0.88 18.86
CA PRO A 99 -11.55 0.41 18.32
C PRO A 99 -11.41 0.40 16.79
N ALA A 100 -12.30 1.10 16.08
CA ALA A 100 -12.20 1.25 14.64
C ALA A 100 -10.88 1.95 14.28
N ALA A 101 -10.21 1.49 13.22
CA ALA A 101 -9.15 2.28 12.61
C ALA A 101 -9.78 3.33 11.68
N ASP A 102 -9.13 4.49 11.55
CA ASP A 102 -9.56 5.51 10.58
C ASP A 102 -9.25 5.05 9.16
N TYR A 103 -8.13 4.35 8.99
CA TYR A 103 -7.62 3.93 7.68
C TYR A 103 -7.04 2.51 7.71
N ARG A 104 -7.21 1.82 6.58
CA ARG A 104 -6.57 0.53 6.28
C ARG A 104 -5.86 0.61 4.94
N MET A 105 -4.64 0.06 4.88
CA MET A 105 -3.99 -0.23 3.60
C MET A 105 -4.59 -1.52 3.06
N SER A 106 -5.56 -1.41 2.15
CA SER A 106 -6.25 -2.59 1.60
C SER A 106 -5.46 -3.23 0.49
N GLU A 107 -4.84 -2.42 -0.38
CA GLU A 107 -4.00 -2.88 -1.48
C GLU A 107 -2.73 -2.04 -1.55
N PHE A 108 -1.60 -2.67 -1.86
CA PHE A 108 -0.34 -1.97 -2.06
C PHE A 108 0.55 -2.75 -3.03
N PHE A 109 0.83 -2.16 -4.17
CA PHE A 109 1.60 -2.78 -5.22
C PHE A 109 2.65 -1.82 -5.79
N VAL A 110 3.86 -2.32 -5.97
CA VAL A 110 4.93 -1.69 -6.74
C VAL A 110 5.41 -2.71 -7.76
N ARG A 111 5.51 -2.32 -9.02
CA ARG A 111 5.97 -3.19 -10.12
C ARG A 111 7.36 -3.74 -9.82
N LYS A 112 7.62 -4.96 -10.25
CA LYS A 112 8.80 -5.76 -9.86
C LYS A 112 10.11 -5.02 -10.13
N GLU A 113 10.23 -4.36 -11.27
CA GLU A 113 11.42 -3.62 -11.71
C GLU A 113 11.72 -2.37 -10.86
N HIS A 114 10.75 -1.90 -10.07
CA HIS A 114 10.88 -0.74 -9.19
C HIS A 114 11.00 -1.12 -7.70
N ARG A 115 11.05 -2.42 -7.39
CA ARG A 115 11.20 -2.91 -6.01
C ARG A 115 12.65 -2.85 -5.55
N ARG A 116 12.85 -2.96 -4.22
CA ARG A 116 14.16 -3.05 -3.54
C ARG A 116 15.06 -1.80 -3.61
N VAL A 117 14.53 -0.68 -4.10
CA VAL A 117 15.23 0.62 -4.18
C VAL A 117 14.65 1.67 -3.22
N GLY A 118 13.85 1.24 -2.22
CA GLY A 118 13.26 2.14 -1.22
C GLY A 118 11.88 2.70 -1.60
N MET A 119 11.49 2.60 -2.87
CA MET A 119 10.27 3.23 -3.41
C MET A 119 8.99 2.88 -2.66
N GLY A 120 8.79 1.59 -2.32
CA GLY A 120 7.61 1.18 -1.56
C GLY A 120 7.56 1.79 -0.16
N ARG A 121 8.71 1.88 0.54
CA ARG A 121 8.79 2.54 1.84
C ARG A 121 8.43 4.03 1.73
N ASP A 122 9.00 4.72 0.75
CA ASP A 122 8.81 6.16 0.58
C ASP A 122 7.36 6.47 0.19
N ALA A 123 6.76 5.66 -0.69
CA ALA A 123 5.34 5.76 -1.03
C ALA A 123 4.43 5.52 0.18
N ALA A 124 4.67 4.48 0.98
CA ALA A 124 3.90 4.19 2.18
C ALA A 124 3.98 5.34 3.20
N THR A 125 5.18 5.92 3.40
CA THR A 125 5.39 7.10 4.25
C THR A 125 4.54 8.28 3.79
N LEU A 126 4.55 8.60 2.49
CA LEU A 126 3.74 9.67 1.92
C LEU A 126 2.24 9.43 2.10
N ILE A 127 1.81 8.17 1.99
CA ILE A 127 0.41 7.79 2.21
C ILE A 127 0.03 8.00 3.69
N PHE A 128 0.86 7.55 4.63
CA PHE A 128 0.61 7.74 6.05
C PHE A 128 0.59 9.23 6.45
N ASP A 129 1.45 10.05 5.85
CA ASP A 129 1.47 11.49 6.07
C ASP A 129 0.22 12.18 5.49
N ARG A 130 -0.29 11.70 4.37
CA ARG A 130 -1.51 12.23 3.73
C ARG A 130 -2.77 11.93 4.52
N PHE A 131 -2.86 10.76 5.13
CA PHE A 131 -4.02 10.27 5.85
C PHE A 131 -3.69 10.15 7.34
N ALA A 132 -3.68 11.29 8.04
CA ALA A 132 -3.38 11.34 9.47
C ALA A 132 -4.50 10.70 10.30
N GLY A 133 -4.17 9.74 11.15
CA GLY A 133 -5.15 9.02 11.98
C GLY A 133 -4.65 7.66 12.46
N ASP A 134 -5.59 6.85 12.94
CA ASP A 134 -5.32 5.48 13.39
C ASP A 134 -5.33 4.52 12.19
N TRP A 135 -4.19 3.85 11.97
CA TRP A 135 -3.96 2.94 10.86
C TRP A 135 -4.02 1.48 11.26
N GLU A 136 -4.49 0.67 10.31
CA GLU A 136 -4.44 -0.78 10.36
C GLU A 136 -3.80 -1.32 9.08
N ILE A 137 -2.80 -2.19 9.26
CA ILE A 137 -2.20 -3.00 8.19
C ILE A 137 -2.47 -4.45 8.53
N VAL A 138 -3.03 -5.20 7.57
CA VAL A 138 -3.29 -6.64 7.74
C VAL A 138 -2.64 -7.40 6.60
N GLU A 139 -1.81 -8.38 6.97
CA GLU A 139 -1.08 -9.21 6.02
C GLU A 139 -1.23 -10.69 6.36
N TYR A 140 -1.28 -11.53 5.33
CA TYR A 140 -1.28 -12.97 5.53
C TYR A 140 0.11 -13.48 5.94
N LEU A 141 0.19 -14.33 6.96
CA LEU A 141 1.44 -15.02 7.36
C LEU A 141 2.07 -15.80 6.20
N ARG A 142 1.25 -16.26 5.25
CA ARG A 142 1.71 -16.93 4.03
C ARG A 142 2.43 -16.01 3.05
N ASN A 143 2.39 -14.69 3.29
CA ASN A 143 3.17 -13.70 2.55
C ASN A 143 4.31 -13.12 3.42
N PRO A 144 5.36 -13.89 3.72
CA PRO A 144 6.43 -13.45 4.60
C PRO A 144 7.16 -12.21 4.06
N GLY A 145 7.14 -12.02 2.75
CA GLY A 145 7.72 -10.84 2.09
C GLY A 145 6.97 -9.55 2.46
N ALA A 146 5.63 -9.57 2.40
CA ALA A 146 4.81 -8.44 2.80
C ALA A 146 4.89 -8.20 4.31
N VAL A 147 4.80 -9.25 5.13
CA VAL A 147 4.97 -9.14 6.58
C VAL A 147 6.29 -8.46 6.95
N ALA A 148 7.39 -8.91 6.35
CA ALA A 148 8.72 -8.33 6.61
C ALA A 148 8.84 -6.89 6.07
N PHE A 149 8.18 -6.57 4.96
CA PHE A 149 8.13 -5.23 4.40
C PHE A 149 7.39 -4.28 5.34
N TRP A 150 6.16 -4.62 5.74
CA TRP A 150 5.35 -3.76 6.58
C TRP A 150 5.93 -3.58 7.99
N ARG A 151 6.52 -4.61 8.59
CA ARG A 151 7.25 -4.47 9.86
C ARG A 151 8.34 -3.41 9.78
N ARG A 152 9.15 -3.42 8.71
CA ARG A 152 10.19 -2.38 8.52
C ARG A 152 9.62 -1.01 8.25
N VAL A 153 8.56 -0.91 7.45
CA VAL A 153 7.94 0.35 7.11
C VAL A 153 7.29 1.00 8.32
N VAL A 154 6.48 0.25 9.05
CA VAL A 154 5.77 0.75 10.25
C VAL A 154 6.77 1.12 11.35
N ALA A 155 7.75 0.25 11.66
CA ALA A 155 8.78 0.56 12.64
C ALA A 155 9.64 1.76 12.23
N GLY A 156 9.96 1.90 10.95
CA GLY A 156 10.69 3.08 10.44
C GLY A 156 9.88 4.37 10.49
N TYR A 157 8.54 4.27 10.39
CA TYR A 157 7.64 5.42 10.41
C TYR A 157 7.35 5.92 11.84
N CYS A 158 7.00 5.05 12.76
CA CYS A 158 6.56 5.39 14.11
C CYS A 158 7.43 4.84 15.24
N GLY A 159 8.60 4.26 14.94
CA GLY A 159 9.48 3.65 15.94
C GLY A 159 8.82 2.47 16.62
N SER A 160 8.80 2.49 17.96
CA SER A 160 8.13 1.46 18.77
C SER A 160 6.64 1.75 19.04
N HIS A 161 6.07 2.82 18.49
CA HIS A 161 4.70 3.25 18.79
C HIS A 161 3.68 2.54 17.88
N PHE A 162 3.72 1.22 17.85
CA PHE A 162 2.72 0.39 17.18
C PHE A 162 2.46 -0.89 17.97
N THR A 163 1.35 -1.53 17.69
CA THR A 163 1.03 -2.88 18.19
C THR A 163 1.01 -3.85 17.03
N GLU A 164 1.49 -5.08 17.28
CA GLU A 164 1.39 -6.18 16.32
C GLU A 164 0.75 -7.38 16.98
N ARG A 165 -0.19 -8.01 16.28
CA ARG A 165 -0.86 -9.25 16.70
C ARG A 165 -0.90 -10.22 15.56
N SER A 166 -0.76 -11.51 15.86
CA SER A 166 -0.97 -12.59 14.89
C SER A 166 -2.19 -13.40 15.30
N ARG A 167 -3.16 -13.52 14.39
CA ARG A 167 -4.40 -14.25 14.64
C ARG A 167 -4.96 -14.81 13.34
N HIS A 168 -5.48 -16.04 13.35
CA HIS A 168 -6.14 -16.70 12.22
C HIS A 168 -5.33 -16.70 10.90
N GLY A 169 -4.00 -16.78 10.99
CA GLY A 169 -3.14 -16.77 9.79
C GLY A 169 -2.80 -15.39 9.24
N GLU A 170 -3.16 -14.33 9.96
CA GLU A 170 -2.88 -12.94 9.64
C GLU A 170 -1.97 -12.29 10.66
N VAL A 171 -1.22 -11.28 10.23
CA VAL A 171 -0.50 -10.32 11.07
C VAL A 171 -1.21 -8.97 10.93
N GLN A 172 -1.66 -8.44 12.04
CA GLN A 172 -2.27 -7.13 12.13
C GLN A 172 -1.32 -6.17 12.84
N GLN A 173 -1.03 -5.04 12.21
CA GLN A 173 -0.29 -3.95 12.82
C GLN A 173 -1.19 -2.72 12.96
N ARG A 174 -1.12 -2.04 14.11
CA ARG A 174 -1.87 -0.82 14.37
C ARG A 174 -0.96 0.25 14.92
N PHE A 175 -1.06 1.45 14.37
CA PHE A 175 -0.30 2.61 14.77
C PHE A 175 -1.05 3.90 14.46
N LYS A 176 -0.62 5.00 15.05
CA LYS A 176 -1.14 6.33 14.73
C LYS A 176 -0.17 7.06 13.83
N SER A 177 -0.65 7.48 12.66
CA SER A 177 0.15 8.32 11.77
C SER A 177 0.11 9.77 12.24
N ARG A 178 1.26 10.45 12.09
CA ARG A 178 1.41 11.89 12.35
C ARG A 178 2.17 12.50 11.18
N PRO A 179 1.63 13.52 10.52
CA PRO A 179 2.34 14.19 9.43
C PRO A 179 3.74 14.65 9.85
N SER A 180 4.68 14.71 8.91
CA SER A 180 6.09 15.04 9.17
C SER A 180 6.30 16.36 9.92
N ALA A 181 5.38 17.33 9.75
CA ALA A 181 5.40 18.60 10.49
C ALA A 181 5.13 18.45 12.00
N GLN A 182 4.72 17.25 12.45
CA GLN A 182 4.39 16.93 13.85
C GLN A 182 5.31 15.86 14.46
N ARG A 183 6.32 15.41 13.69
CA ARG A 183 7.33 14.44 14.13
C ARG A 183 8.62 15.11 14.58
#